data_592a80fedf2625f805cfa0df0f084222
#
_entry.id   592a80fedf2625f805cfa0df0f084222
#
_cell.length_a   1.000
_cell.length_b   1.000
_cell.length_c   1.000
_cell.angle_alpha   90.00
_cell.angle_beta   90.00
_cell.angle_gamma   90.00
#
_symmetry.space_group_name_H-M   'P 1'
#
loop_
_entity.id
_entity.type
_entity.pdbx_description
1 polymer ?
#
loop_
_entity_poly.entity_id
_entity_poly.type
_entity_poly.pdbx_seq_one_letter_code
_entity_poly.pdbx_strand_id
1 'polypeptide(L)'
;MAAREAAARGADDALMLNTDGKASCSTIANLFLLKNGTLITPARDQAILTGVMRQVLIAAAAHIGIATEERAVAPDELFAADAVFLTNSLRFIRPVTTLDQRMLAQTNLSHLAAALSGAARLQCGRDPSASDAQVESLAK
;
A
#
# COMPACT_ATOMS: atom_id res chain seq x y z
N MET A 1 8.14 -9.38 15.85
CA MET A 1 7.31 -9.07 17.02
C MET A 1 5.97 -8.44 16.62
N ALA A 2 5.92 -7.33 15.90
CA ALA A 2 4.68 -6.62 15.52
C ALA A 2 3.62 -7.50 14.82
N ALA A 3 4.00 -8.33 13.84
CA ALA A 3 3.07 -9.24 13.16
C ALA A 3 2.44 -10.28 14.11
N ARG A 4 3.20 -10.78 15.08
CA ARG A 4 2.68 -11.72 16.08
C ARG A 4 1.69 -11.05 17.05
N GLU A 5 1.95 -9.82 17.42
CA GLU A 5 1.07 -9.04 18.28
C GLU A 5 -0.23 -8.68 17.54
N ALA A 6 -0.15 -8.29 16.27
CA ALA A 6 -1.32 -8.06 15.42
C ALA A 6 -2.20 -9.32 15.34
N ALA A 7 -1.61 -10.48 15.03
CA ALA A 7 -2.33 -11.75 14.96
C ALA A 7 -3.00 -12.12 16.31
N ALA A 8 -2.31 -11.88 17.43
CA ALA A 8 -2.88 -12.13 18.78
C ALA A 8 -4.08 -11.23 19.09
N ARG A 9 -4.17 -10.06 18.45
CA ARG A 9 -5.30 -9.12 18.54
C ARG A 9 -6.36 -9.32 17.45
N GLY A 10 -6.21 -10.37 16.60
CA GLY A 10 -7.15 -10.66 15.52
C GLY A 10 -7.02 -9.73 14.32
N ALA A 11 -5.90 -9.03 14.18
CA ALA A 11 -5.61 -8.16 13.03
C ALA A 11 -4.75 -8.89 11.98
N ASP A 12 -4.95 -8.56 10.71
CA ASP A 12 -4.21 -9.15 9.59
C ASP A 12 -2.76 -8.66 9.51
N ASP A 13 -2.48 -7.44 9.96
CA ASP A 13 -1.17 -6.80 9.91
C ASP A 13 -1.06 -5.71 10.98
N ALA A 14 0.15 -5.22 11.24
CA ALA A 14 0.41 -4.11 12.15
C ALA A 14 0.96 -2.91 11.39
N LEU A 15 0.40 -1.74 11.66
CA LEU A 15 0.99 -0.47 11.25
C LEU A 15 2.10 -0.10 12.24
N MET A 16 3.27 0.19 11.73
CA MET A 16 4.40 0.61 12.53
C MET A 16 4.52 2.14 12.56
N LEU A 17 4.88 2.66 13.70
CA LEU A 17 5.22 4.06 13.87
C LEU A 17 6.74 4.19 14.04
N ASN A 18 7.30 5.29 13.57
CA ASN A 18 8.70 5.61 13.84
C ASN A 18 8.87 6.19 15.25
N THR A 19 10.09 6.55 15.62
CA THR A 19 10.42 7.10 16.95
C THR A 19 9.74 8.44 17.26
N ASP A 20 9.32 9.17 16.22
CA ASP A 20 8.59 10.44 16.35
C ASP A 20 7.07 10.25 16.37
N GLY A 21 6.59 9.00 16.43
CA GLY A 21 5.17 8.67 16.43
C GLY A 21 4.47 8.87 15.08
N LYS A 22 5.23 8.98 13.98
CA LYS A 22 4.68 9.08 12.64
C LYS A 22 4.50 7.69 12.01
N ALA A 23 3.48 7.55 11.16
CA ALA A 23 3.24 6.32 10.44
C ALA A 23 4.41 6.02 9.48
N SER A 24 4.85 4.79 9.48
CA SER A 24 5.98 4.31 8.68
C SER A 24 5.50 3.34 7.60
N CYS A 25 5.34 2.09 7.94
CA CYS A 25 4.91 1.03 7.02
C CYS A 25 4.14 -0.03 7.79
N SER A 26 3.61 -1.05 7.11
CA SER A 26 3.19 -2.26 7.81
C SER A 26 4.37 -3.23 7.95
N THR A 27 4.13 -4.39 8.55
CA THR A 27 5.18 -5.40 8.73
C THR A 27 5.70 -5.97 7.40
N ILE A 28 4.90 -5.89 6.32
CA ILE A 28 5.20 -6.52 5.02
C ILE A 28 4.92 -5.62 3.82
N ALA A 29 4.47 -4.37 4.02
CA ALA A 29 4.01 -3.52 2.93
C ALA A 29 4.21 -2.03 3.22
N ASN A 30 4.27 -1.23 2.15
CA ASN A 30 4.31 0.22 2.25
C ASN A 30 2.90 0.81 2.39
N LEU A 31 2.81 1.90 3.15
CA LEU A 31 1.58 2.62 3.46
C LEU A 31 1.33 3.74 2.45
N PHE A 32 0.08 3.85 2.02
CA PHE A 32 -0.43 4.96 1.21
C PHE A 32 -1.78 5.45 1.72
N LEU A 33 -2.01 6.74 1.55
CA LEU A 33 -3.30 7.40 1.75
C LEU A 33 -3.71 8.09 0.45
N LEU A 34 -5.00 8.10 0.19
CA LEU A 34 -5.60 8.98 -0.81
C LEU A 34 -6.41 10.05 -0.09
N LYS A 35 -6.16 11.32 -0.38
CA LYS A 35 -6.92 12.43 0.19
C LYS A 35 -7.06 13.55 -0.84
N ASN A 36 -8.29 13.96 -1.10
CA ASN A 36 -8.62 15.03 -2.06
C ASN A 36 -7.92 14.84 -3.43
N GLY A 37 -7.86 13.59 -3.91
CA GLY A 37 -7.21 13.26 -5.18
C GLY A 37 -5.67 13.23 -5.14
N THR A 38 -5.06 13.46 -3.99
CA THR A 38 -3.60 13.40 -3.80
C THR A 38 -3.21 12.08 -3.12
N LEU A 39 -2.21 11.43 -3.67
CA LEU A 39 -1.61 10.23 -3.10
C LEU A 39 -0.53 10.64 -2.09
N ILE A 40 -0.62 10.18 -0.87
CA ILE A 40 0.31 10.51 0.22
C ILE A 40 0.96 9.22 0.73
N THR A 41 2.26 9.25 0.94
CA THR A 41 3.01 8.11 1.49
C THR A 41 4.12 8.61 2.40
N PRO A 42 4.47 7.86 3.47
CA PRO A 42 5.61 8.21 4.30
C PRO A 42 6.89 8.33 3.47
N ALA A 43 7.64 9.40 3.71
CA ALA A 43 8.92 9.65 3.04
C ALA A 43 10.00 8.66 3.51
N ARG A 44 11.10 8.58 2.76
CA ARG A 44 12.17 7.61 3.02
C ARG A 44 12.84 7.78 4.38
N ASP A 45 12.88 9.00 4.90
CA ASP A 45 13.42 9.34 6.22
C ASP A 45 12.49 8.92 7.39
N GLN A 46 11.29 8.42 7.08
CA GLN A 46 10.31 7.94 8.07
C GLN A 46 10.49 6.46 8.46
N ALA A 47 11.70 5.94 8.39
CA ALA A 47 12.04 4.56 8.74
C ALA A 47 11.25 3.50 7.96
N ILE A 48 11.02 3.75 6.67
CA ILE A 48 10.36 2.80 5.77
C ILE A 48 11.36 1.92 5.02
N LEU A 49 10.92 0.71 4.67
CA LEU A 49 11.56 -0.06 3.59
C LEU A 49 11.07 0.47 2.25
N THR A 50 12.00 0.84 1.37
CA THR A 50 11.67 1.34 0.04
C THR A 50 11.30 0.17 -0.87
N GLY A 51 10.04 -0.24 -0.86
CA GLY A 51 9.55 -1.33 -1.69
C GLY A 51 9.52 -0.99 -3.18
N VAL A 52 9.73 -2.01 -4.02
CA VAL A 52 9.67 -1.86 -5.49
C VAL A 52 8.28 -1.39 -5.92
N MET A 53 7.22 -2.00 -5.39
CA MET A 53 5.84 -1.62 -5.73
C MET A 53 5.50 -0.20 -5.30
N ARG A 54 6.08 0.30 -4.22
CA ARG A 54 5.95 1.70 -3.82
C ARG A 54 6.45 2.65 -4.91
N GLN A 55 7.64 2.39 -5.44
CA GLN A 55 8.24 3.22 -6.51
C GLN A 55 7.43 3.14 -7.81
N VAL A 56 7.02 1.93 -8.18
CA VAL A 56 6.20 1.71 -9.38
C VAL A 56 4.86 2.44 -9.27
N LEU A 57 4.22 2.40 -8.10
CA LEU A 57 2.94 3.09 -7.90
C LEU A 57 3.08 4.61 -7.96
N ILE A 58 4.13 5.18 -7.37
CA ILE A 58 4.38 6.63 -7.44
C ILE A 58 4.56 7.08 -8.91
N ALA A 59 5.34 6.35 -9.68
CA ALA A 59 5.53 6.64 -11.10
C ALA A 59 4.23 6.45 -11.91
N ALA A 60 3.49 5.39 -11.64
CA ALA A 60 2.21 5.12 -12.33
C ALA A 60 1.15 6.17 -12.00
N ALA A 61 1.07 6.63 -10.76
CA ALA A 61 0.16 7.70 -10.34
C ALA A 61 0.45 9.00 -11.09
N ALA A 62 1.71 9.37 -11.24
CA ALA A 62 2.11 10.54 -12.03
C ALA A 62 1.65 10.43 -13.50
N HIS A 63 1.73 9.25 -14.10
CA HIS A 63 1.30 9.00 -15.49
C HIS A 63 -0.21 9.20 -15.70
N ILE A 64 -1.02 8.93 -14.67
CA ILE A 64 -2.48 9.14 -14.73
C ILE A 64 -2.91 10.48 -14.12
N GLY A 65 -1.97 11.39 -13.85
CA GLY A 65 -2.24 12.74 -13.39
C GLY A 65 -2.57 12.87 -11.90
N ILE A 66 -2.25 11.85 -11.09
CA ILE A 66 -2.42 11.91 -9.63
C ILE A 66 -1.12 12.41 -9.00
N ALA A 67 -1.20 13.55 -8.30
CA ALA A 67 -0.08 14.09 -7.55
C ALA A 67 0.27 13.17 -6.38
N THR A 68 1.55 13.05 -6.07
CA THR A 68 2.05 12.25 -4.93
C THR A 68 2.87 13.14 -4.01
N GLU A 69 2.60 13.03 -2.72
CA GLU A 69 3.38 13.65 -1.64
C GLU A 69 4.11 12.59 -0.83
N GLU A 70 5.43 12.70 -0.76
CA GLU A 70 6.27 11.90 0.13
C GLU A 70 6.63 12.75 1.34
N ARG A 71 6.01 12.48 2.49
CA ARG A 71 6.19 13.28 3.71
C ARG A 71 5.90 12.46 4.97
N ALA A 72 6.14 13.05 6.14
CA ALA A 72 5.68 12.46 7.40
C ALA A 72 4.15 12.42 7.45
N VAL A 73 3.60 11.33 7.97
CA VAL A 73 2.15 11.09 8.09
C VAL A 73 1.83 10.87 9.56
N ALA A 74 0.97 11.72 10.12
CA ALA A 74 0.47 11.52 11.47
C ALA A 74 -0.60 10.40 11.50
N PRO A 75 -0.69 9.58 12.56
CA PRO A 75 -1.70 8.54 12.68
C PRO A 75 -3.14 9.05 12.49
N ASP A 76 -3.45 10.24 12.96
CA ASP A 76 -4.79 10.85 12.81
C ASP A 76 -5.16 11.13 11.36
N GLU A 77 -4.18 11.36 10.49
CA GLU A 77 -4.42 11.56 9.06
C GLU A 77 -4.99 10.32 8.37
N LEU A 78 -4.70 9.13 8.90
CA LEU A 78 -5.24 7.87 8.39
C LEU A 78 -6.77 7.81 8.54
N PHE A 79 -7.29 8.33 9.64
CA PHE A 79 -8.73 8.39 9.89
C PHE A 79 -9.44 9.49 9.09
N ALA A 80 -8.70 10.52 8.66
CA ALA A 80 -9.22 11.63 7.87
C ALA A 80 -9.01 11.44 6.35
N ALA A 81 -8.37 10.35 5.93
CA ALA A 81 -8.14 10.05 4.52
C ALA A 81 -9.41 9.53 3.83
N ASP A 82 -9.49 9.71 2.51
CA ASP A 82 -10.57 9.14 1.68
C ASP A 82 -10.39 7.64 1.47
N ALA A 83 -9.15 7.18 1.46
CA ALA A 83 -8.78 5.76 1.50
C ALA A 83 -7.38 5.58 2.09
N VAL A 84 -7.18 4.44 2.74
CA VAL A 84 -5.86 3.97 3.21
C VAL A 84 -5.62 2.59 2.60
N PHE A 85 -4.43 2.34 2.10
CA PHE A 85 -4.08 1.06 1.53
C PHE A 85 -2.60 0.73 1.67
N LEU A 86 -2.27 -0.53 1.50
CA LEU A 86 -0.93 -1.08 1.56
C LEU A 86 -0.50 -1.59 0.19
N THR A 87 0.80 -1.54 -0.10
CA THR A 87 1.37 -2.09 -1.34
C THR A 87 2.55 -2.99 -1.06
N ASN A 88 2.58 -4.14 -1.73
CA ASN A 88 3.74 -5.01 -1.82
C ASN A 88 3.72 -5.81 -3.14
N SER A 89 4.77 -6.58 -3.41
CA SER A 89 4.93 -7.35 -4.64
C SER A 89 3.96 -8.54 -4.77
N LEU A 90 3.35 -8.97 -3.66
CA LEU A 90 2.47 -10.14 -3.65
C LEU A 90 0.99 -9.78 -3.87
N ARG A 91 0.57 -8.64 -3.36
CA ARG A 91 -0.86 -8.24 -3.33
C ARG A 91 -1.14 -6.91 -4.03
N PHE A 92 -0.13 -6.27 -4.58
CA PHE A 92 -0.21 -4.97 -5.27
C PHE A 92 -0.84 -3.88 -4.40
N ILE A 93 -2.16 -3.72 -4.44
CA ILE A 93 -2.92 -2.79 -3.59
C ILE A 93 -3.85 -3.60 -2.70
N ARG A 94 -3.74 -3.37 -1.39
CA ARG A 94 -4.64 -3.94 -0.39
C ARG A 94 -5.27 -2.81 0.42
N PRO A 95 -6.58 -2.54 0.27
CA PRO A 95 -7.27 -1.56 1.08
C PRO A 95 -7.21 -1.92 2.56
N VAL A 96 -7.05 -0.89 3.42
CA VAL A 96 -7.19 -1.01 4.86
C VAL A 96 -8.60 -0.57 5.22
N THR A 97 -9.41 -1.48 5.70
CA THR A 97 -10.82 -1.21 6.02
C THR A 97 -11.02 -0.81 7.47
N THR A 98 -10.15 -1.30 8.35
CA THR A 98 -10.24 -1.07 9.79
C THR A 98 -8.85 -0.85 10.37
N LEU A 99 -8.71 0.14 11.23
CA LEU A 99 -7.50 0.45 11.99
C LEU A 99 -7.90 0.69 13.45
N ASP A 100 -7.28 -0.03 14.39
CA ASP A 100 -7.60 0.04 15.83
C ASP A 100 -9.11 -0.07 16.11
N GLN A 101 -9.77 -1.05 15.48
CA GLN A 101 -11.21 -1.32 15.60
C GLN A 101 -12.13 -0.20 15.08
N ARG A 102 -11.58 0.82 14.44
CA ARG A 102 -12.33 1.90 13.78
C ARG A 102 -12.34 1.69 12.27
N MET A 103 -13.51 1.80 11.67
CA MET A 103 -13.65 1.74 10.22
C MET A 103 -13.03 2.96 9.56
N LEU A 104 -12.28 2.73 8.48
CA LEU A 104 -11.73 3.78 7.64
C LEU A 104 -12.63 4.03 6.43
N ALA A 105 -12.58 5.25 5.90
CA ALA A 105 -13.25 5.59 4.65
C ALA A 105 -12.72 4.72 3.50
N GLN A 106 -13.59 4.36 2.57
CA GLN A 106 -13.28 3.56 1.41
C GLN A 106 -13.61 4.35 0.15
N THR A 107 -12.64 4.44 -0.75
CA THR A 107 -12.80 5.05 -2.07
C THR A 107 -12.38 4.05 -3.13
N ASN A 108 -12.94 4.16 -4.32
CA ASN A 108 -12.58 3.31 -5.43
C ASN A 108 -11.11 3.53 -5.85
N LEU A 109 -10.29 2.51 -5.67
CA LEU A 109 -8.88 2.49 -6.02
C LEU A 109 -8.60 1.82 -7.37
N SER A 110 -9.62 1.52 -8.18
CA SER A 110 -9.48 0.78 -9.43
C SER A 110 -8.52 1.45 -10.43
N HIS A 111 -8.53 2.78 -10.50
CA HIS A 111 -7.62 3.51 -11.37
C HIS A 111 -6.16 3.34 -10.95
N LEU A 112 -5.86 3.42 -9.66
CA LEU A 112 -4.52 3.18 -9.11
C LEU A 112 -4.11 1.72 -9.28
N ALA A 113 -5.01 0.78 -9.03
CA ALA A 113 -4.76 -0.65 -9.21
C ALA A 113 -4.45 -0.99 -10.67
N ALA A 114 -5.23 -0.45 -11.62
CA ALA A 114 -4.99 -0.63 -13.05
C ALA A 114 -3.66 -0.02 -13.50
N ALA A 115 -3.34 1.20 -13.04
CA ALA A 115 -2.08 1.87 -13.35
C ALA A 115 -0.88 1.09 -12.80
N LEU A 116 -0.96 0.61 -11.57
CA LEU A 116 0.09 -0.20 -10.96
C LEU A 116 0.29 -1.52 -11.70
N SER A 117 -0.78 -2.23 -12.02
CA SER A 117 -0.73 -3.49 -12.75
C SER A 117 -0.16 -3.30 -14.15
N GLY A 118 -0.55 -2.25 -14.87
CA GLY A 118 -0.01 -1.91 -16.18
C GLY A 118 1.49 -1.61 -16.12
N ALA A 119 1.94 -0.81 -15.16
CA ALA A 119 3.34 -0.49 -14.97
C ALA A 119 4.18 -1.71 -14.57
N ALA A 120 3.65 -2.58 -13.72
CA ALA A 120 4.32 -3.81 -13.30
C ALA A 120 4.48 -4.79 -14.47
N ARG A 121 3.49 -4.90 -15.37
CA ARG A 121 3.59 -5.69 -16.60
C ARG A 121 4.74 -5.23 -17.48
N LEU A 122 4.88 -3.92 -17.68
CA LEU A 122 5.94 -3.34 -18.49
C LEU A 122 7.34 -3.64 -17.95
N GLN A 123 7.47 -3.67 -16.61
CA GLN A 123 8.76 -3.94 -15.96
C GLN A 123 9.10 -5.44 -15.88
N CYS A 124 8.10 -6.29 -15.65
CA CYS A 124 8.30 -7.72 -15.34
C CYS A 124 7.95 -8.64 -16.52
N GLY A 125 7.36 -8.14 -17.59
CA GLY A 125 6.90 -8.93 -18.75
C GLY A 125 5.82 -9.97 -18.40
N ARG A 126 5.23 -9.91 -17.21
CA ARG A 126 4.16 -10.82 -16.74
C ARG A 126 2.98 -10.02 -16.22
N ASP A 127 1.78 -10.58 -16.44
CA ASP A 127 0.56 -10.05 -15.86
C ASP A 127 0.42 -10.46 -14.39
N PRO A 128 0.50 -9.53 -13.45
CA PRO A 128 0.35 -9.85 -12.04
C PRO A 128 -1.08 -10.26 -11.65
N SER A 129 -2.07 -9.99 -12.51
CA SER A 129 -3.45 -10.42 -12.31
C SER A 129 -3.77 -11.77 -12.96
N ALA A 130 -2.82 -12.33 -13.74
CA ALA A 130 -2.96 -13.71 -14.21
C ALA A 130 -2.85 -14.65 -13.00
N SER A 131 -4.01 -15.13 -12.57
CA SER A 131 -4.21 -15.99 -11.41
C SER A 131 -3.34 -17.24 -11.45
N ASP A 132 -3.13 -17.83 -10.30
CA ASP A 132 -2.41 -19.08 -10.00
C ASP A 132 -2.68 -20.28 -10.94
N ALA A 133 -3.69 -20.20 -11.82
CA ALA A 133 -4.01 -21.22 -12.82
C ALA A 133 -2.86 -21.49 -13.82
N GLN A 134 -1.93 -20.54 -14.04
CA GLN A 134 -0.76 -20.75 -14.91
C GLN A 134 0.44 -21.36 -14.19
N VAL A 135 0.49 -21.29 -12.88
CA VAL A 135 1.57 -21.89 -12.08
C VAL A 135 1.38 -23.41 -11.97
N GLU A 136 0.16 -23.90 -11.89
CA GLU A 136 -0.15 -25.33 -11.90
C GLU A 136 0.23 -26.03 -13.22
N SER A 137 0.21 -25.31 -14.33
CA SER A 137 0.59 -25.88 -15.65
C SER A 137 2.11 -26.08 -15.81
N LEU A 138 2.94 -25.43 -15.01
CA LEU A 138 4.40 -25.58 -15.02
C LEU A 138 4.92 -26.65 -14.04
N ALA A 139 4.07 -27.21 -13.19
CA ALA A 139 4.39 -28.23 -12.20
C ALA A 139 4.12 -29.68 -12.69
N LYS A 140 3.83 -29.89 -13.98
CA LYS A 140 3.65 -31.20 -14.60
C LYS A 140 4.83 -31.59 -15.46
#